data_4941478dd144c18e0deb7e290b403f75
#
_entry.id   4941478dd144c18e0deb7e290b403f75
#
_cell.length_a   1.000
_cell.length_b   1.000
_cell.length_c   1.000
_cell.angle_alpha   90.00
_cell.angle_beta   90.00
_cell.angle_gamma   90.00
#
_symmetry.space_group_name_H-M   'P 1'
#
loop_
_entity.id
_entity.type
_entity.pdbx_description
1 polymer ?
#
loop_
_entity_poly.entity_id
_entity_poly.type
_entity_poly.pdbx_seq_one_letter_code
_entity_poly.pdbx_strand_id
1 'polypeptide(L)'
;EMKDRRYRSSTLTNGLGPSGQRALLYATGMDDEVMKKTFVAVIGSFSEMVPGHVHLRELADYVKQGIIEAGGVPRQSETIAICDGLCQGHKGMCYPLASRDLIADSVEMVVEAHHFDAMVLLPGCDKIIPGMLMAAARLDIPAVIVPGGPMLPGHVGGHPLFCSSAL
;
A
#
# COMPACT_ATOMS: atom_id res chain seq x y z
N GLU A 1 -19.99 22.83 -3.61
CA GLU A 1 -18.98 23.05 -4.64
C GLU A 1 -18.47 21.72 -5.13
N MET A 2 -18.40 21.50 -6.46
CA MET A 2 -17.93 20.23 -7.01
C MET A 2 -16.40 20.15 -6.97
N LYS A 3 -15.84 18.95 -6.76
CA LYS A 3 -14.41 18.67 -6.87
C LYS A 3 -13.88 19.03 -8.27
N ASP A 4 -12.65 19.55 -8.34
CA ASP A 4 -12.00 19.85 -9.62
C ASP A 4 -11.92 18.56 -10.48
N ARG A 5 -12.36 18.67 -11.73
CA ARG A 5 -12.37 17.53 -12.68
C ARG A 5 -10.98 17.01 -13.06
N ARG A 6 -9.91 17.73 -12.70
CA ARG A 6 -8.53 17.25 -12.87
C ARG A 6 -8.20 16.09 -11.93
N TYR A 7 -8.91 15.97 -10.82
CA TYR A 7 -8.77 14.79 -9.94
C TYR A 7 -9.49 13.59 -10.53
N ARG A 8 -8.83 12.44 -10.57
CA ARG A 8 -9.38 11.17 -11.05
C ARG A 8 -10.62 10.77 -10.26
N SER A 9 -10.56 10.91 -8.94
CA SER A 9 -11.66 10.62 -8.01
C SER A 9 -12.91 11.49 -8.23
N SER A 10 -12.83 12.57 -9.02
CA SER A 10 -14.01 13.36 -9.41
C SER A 10 -15.05 12.52 -10.18
N THR A 11 -14.62 11.45 -10.84
CA THR A 11 -15.50 10.49 -11.51
C THR A 11 -16.46 9.79 -10.53
N LEU A 12 -16.03 9.58 -9.29
CA LEU A 12 -16.84 8.94 -8.25
C LEU A 12 -17.72 9.93 -7.46
N THR A 13 -17.35 11.22 -7.48
CA THR A 13 -17.92 12.19 -6.54
C THR A 13 -18.76 13.27 -7.19
N ASN A 14 -18.54 13.61 -8.46
CA ASN A 14 -19.19 14.75 -9.10
C ASN A 14 -20.46 14.39 -9.86
N GLY A 15 -21.48 15.27 -9.75
CA GLY A 15 -22.70 15.19 -10.55
C GLY A 15 -23.73 14.18 -10.06
N LEU A 16 -24.78 13.98 -10.85
CA LEU A 16 -25.89 13.06 -10.52
C LEU A 16 -25.58 11.59 -10.87
N GLY A 17 -24.79 11.37 -11.93
CA GLY A 17 -24.45 10.02 -12.38
C GLY A 17 -23.90 9.10 -11.29
N PRO A 18 -22.86 9.49 -10.53
CA PRO A 18 -22.25 8.66 -9.50
C PRO A 18 -22.97 8.70 -8.14
N SER A 19 -24.30 8.86 -8.12
CA SER A 19 -25.05 8.88 -6.84
C SER A 19 -24.92 7.57 -6.05
N GLY A 20 -24.91 6.42 -6.73
CA GLY A 20 -24.70 5.11 -6.12
C GLY A 20 -23.29 4.98 -5.52
N GLN A 21 -22.26 5.43 -6.22
CA GLN A 21 -20.89 5.44 -5.73
C GLN A 21 -20.74 6.31 -4.48
N ARG A 22 -21.35 7.52 -4.48
CA ARG A 22 -21.36 8.37 -3.28
C ARG A 22 -22.05 7.71 -2.10
N ALA A 23 -23.19 7.00 -2.32
CA ALA A 23 -23.86 6.27 -1.26
C ALA A 23 -22.93 5.23 -0.60
N LEU A 24 -22.12 4.52 -1.40
CA LEU A 24 -21.10 3.59 -0.88
C LEU A 24 -19.99 4.33 -0.11
N LEU A 25 -19.55 5.48 -0.60
CA LEU A 25 -18.54 6.30 0.09
C LEU A 25 -19.08 6.82 1.44
N TYR A 26 -20.34 7.28 1.51
CA TYR A 26 -20.99 7.63 2.78
C TYR A 26 -21.00 6.46 3.78
N ALA A 27 -21.28 5.25 3.32
CA ALA A 27 -21.27 4.05 4.15
C ALA A 27 -19.87 3.76 4.75
N THR A 28 -18.79 4.29 4.16
CA THR A 28 -17.42 4.21 4.70
C THR A 28 -17.05 5.40 5.59
N GLY A 29 -18.02 6.25 5.95
CA GLY A 29 -17.83 7.41 6.82
C GLY A 29 -17.30 8.67 6.12
N MET A 30 -17.35 8.74 4.79
CA MET A 30 -17.06 9.99 4.07
C MET A 30 -18.30 10.89 4.07
N ASP A 31 -18.09 12.19 4.18
CA ASP A 31 -19.10 13.21 3.99
C ASP A 31 -18.82 14.04 2.72
N ASP A 32 -19.69 15.00 2.42
CA ASP A 32 -19.56 15.87 1.25
C ASP A 32 -18.26 16.67 1.23
N GLU A 33 -17.75 17.10 2.38
CA GLU A 33 -16.52 17.89 2.47
C GLU A 33 -15.30 16.99 2.26
N VAL A 34 -15.32 15.78 2.79
CA VAL A 34 -14.27 14.77 2.59
C VAL A 34 -14.20 14.35 1.11
N MET A 35 -15.36 14.19 0.45
CA MET A 35 -15.40 13.80 -0.97
C MET A 35 -14.82 14.84 -1.93
N LYS A 36 -14.70 16.09 -1.51
CA LYS A 36 -14.05 17.16 -2.31
C LYS A 36 -12.53 17.12 -2.30
N LYS A 37 -11.94 16.39 -1.35
CA LYS A 37 -10.49 16.32 -1.14
C LYS A 37 -9.83 15.28 -2.05
N THR A 38 -8.50 15.33 -2.15
CA THR A 38 -7.67 14.36 -2.88
C THR A 38 -7.73 12.98 -2.23
N PHE A 39 -8.06 11.96 -3.00
CA PHE A 39 -8.08 10.57 -2.53
C PHE A 39 -6.69 9.95 -2.72
N VAL A 40 -6.10 9.49 -1.63
CA VAL A 40 -4.77 8.90 -1.62
C VAL A 40 -4.85 7.42 -1.23
N ALA A 41 -4.45 6.54 -2.12
CA ALA A 41 -4.31 5.12 -1.80
C ALA A 41 -3.10 4.92 -0.86
N VAL A 42 -3.29 4.21 0.23
CA VAL A 42 -2.21 3.74 1.10
C VAL A 42 -2.17 2.22 0.93
N ILE A 43 -1.23 1.74 0.12
CA ILE A 43 -1.13 0.31 -0.18
C ILE A 43 0.02 -0.29 0.62
N GLY A 44 -0.35 -1.12 1.59
CA GLY A 44 0.59 -1.84 2.43
C GLY A 44 0.88 -3.26 1.95
N SER A 45 1.85 -3.86 2.61
CA SER A 45 2.14 -5.30 2.53
C SER A 45 2.28 -5.90 3.93
N PHE A 46 1.44 -5.46 4.85
CA PHE A 46 1.41 -5.97 6.22
C PHE A 46 1.22 -7.48 6.23
N SER A 47 1.97 -8.16 7.09
CA SER A 47 1.82 -9.59 7.35
C SER A 47 2.36 -9.93 8.73
N GLU A 48 1.61 -10.68 9.51
CA GLU A 48 2.07 -11.22 10.80
C GLU A 48 3.10 -12.35 10.63
N MET A 49 3.14 -12.99 9.46
CA MET A 49 4.11 -14.04 9.16
C MET A 49 5.48 -13.52 8.77
N VAL A 50 5.59 -12.29 8.31
CA VAL A 50 6.83 -11.74 7.75
C VAL A 50 7.44 -10.73 8.73
N PRO A 51 8.57 -11.04 9.38
CA PRO A 51 9.13 -10.19 10.44
C PRO A 51 9.38 -8.74 10.01
N GLY A 52 9.82 -8.51 8.78
CA GLY A 52 10.01 -7.17 8.22
C GLY A 52 8.72 -6.42 7.84
N HIS A 53 7.54 -7.03 8.07
CA HIS A 53 6.24 -6.47 7.70
C HIS A 53 5.29 -6.23 8.88
N VAL A 54 5.57 -6.79 10.05
CA VAL A 54 4.67 -6.70 11.23
C VAL A 54 4.42 -5.26 11.68
N HIS A 55 5.38 -4.36 11.49
CA HIS A 55 5.27 -2.95 11.86
C HIS A 55 4.64 -2.08 10.76
N LEU A 56 4.39 -2.61 9.55
CA LEU A 56 3.83 -1.82 8.45
C LEU A 56 2.42 -1.32 8.74
N ARG A 57 1.67 -1.99 9.62
CA ARG A 57 0.37 -1.51 10.08
C ARG A 57 0.50 -0.18 10.82
N GLU A 58 1.44 -0.10 11.76
CA GLU A 58 1.71 1.13 12.51
C GLU A 58 2.24 2.23 11.58
N LEU A 59 3.15 1.88 10.68
CA LEU A 59 3.67 2.82 9.69
C LEU A 59 2.55 3.38 8.80
N ALA A 60 1.58 2.55 8.40
CA ALA A 60 0.42 2.99 7.64
C ALA A 60 -0.43 4.01 8.42
N ASP A 61 -0.55 3.88 9.74
CA ASP A 61 -1.29 4.84 10.56
C ASP A 61 -0.60 6.21 10.58
N TYR A 62 0.72 6.26 10.70
CA TYR A 62 1.49 7.53 10.58
C TYR A 62 1.35 8.14 9.19
N VAL A 63 1.41 7.34 8.14
CA VAL A 63 1.22 7.81 6.76
C VAL A 63 -0.17 8.39 6.57
N LYS A 64 -1.21 7.72 7.06
CA LYS A 64 -2.59 8.22 7.01
C LYS A 64 -2.74 9.55 7.74
N GLN A 65 -2.12 9.67 8.91
CA GLN A 65 -2.13 10.93 9.66
C GLN A 65 -1.48 12.06 8.85
N GLY A 66 -0.30 11.84 8.27
CA GLY A 66 0.37 12.85 7.44
C GLY A 66 -0.45 13.27 6.22
N ILE A 67 -1.15 12.32 5.57
CA ILE A 67 -2.05 12.63 4.45
C ILE A 67 -3.23 13.51 4.92
N ILE A 68 -3.82 13.21 6.08
CA ILE A 68 -4.91 13.99 6.66
C ILE A 68 -4.45 15.42 7.00
N GLU A 69 -3.29 15.57 7.61
CA GLU A 69 -2.67 16.86 7.95
C GLU A 69 -2.39 17.69 6.68
N ALA A 70 -2.04 17.04 5.58
CA ALA A 70 -1.89 17.67 4.27
C ALA A 70 -3.22 17.97 3.55
N GLY A 71 -4.37 17.65 4.18
CA GLY A 71 -5.70 17.90 3.63
C GLY A 71 -6.22 16.83 2.66
N GLY A 72 -5.53 15.70 2.51
CA GLY A 72 -5.95 14.57 1.70
C GLY A 72 -6.85 13.58 2.45
N VAL A 73 -7.32 12.56 1.73
CA VAL A 73 -8.17 11.48 2.26
C VAL A 73 -7.47 10.15 2.03
N PRO A 74 -6.82 9.55 3.05
CA PRO A 74 -6.18 8.26 2.91
C PRO A 74 -7.22 7.13 2.90
N ARG A 75 -7.01 6.13 2.06
CA ARG A 75 -7.72 4.84 2.10
C ARG A 75 -6.72 3.71 1.96
N GLN A 76 -6.72 2.83 2.95
CA GLN A 76 -5.76 1.75 3.06
C GLN A 76 -6.27 0.47 2.41
N SER A 77 -5.38 -0.22 1.72
CA SER A 77 -5.54 -1.59 1.23
C SER A 77 -4.22 -2.33 1.37
N GLU A 78 -4.26 -3.66 1.35
CA GLU A 78 -3.07 -4.51 1.45
C GLU A 78 -2.90 -5.34 0.19
N THR A 79 -1.65 -5.65 -0.15
CA THR A 79 -1.29 -6.59 -1.19
C THR A 79 -0.51 -7.77 -0.62
N ILE A 80 -0.08 -8.70 -1.48
CA ILE A 80 0.62 -9.92 -1.11
C ILE A 80 1.96 -9.61 -0.42
N ALA A 81 2.25 -10.34 0.66
CA ALA A 81 3.53 -10.32 1.36
C ALA A 81 4.08 -11.75 1.48
N ILE A 82 5.18 -12.05 0.77
CA ILE A 82 5.90 -13.33 0.85
C ILE A 82 7.35 -13.04 1.20
N CYS A 83 7.86 -13.71 2.23
CA CYS A 83 9.24 -13.59 2.68
C CYS A 83 10.11 -14.71 2.09
N ASP A 84 11.09 -14.36 1.29
CA ASP A 84 12.06 -15.29 0.72
C ASP A 84 12.79 -16.07 1.81
N GLY A 85 13.17 -15.41 2.91
CA GLY A 85 13.86 -16.04 4.03
C GLY A 85 13.07 -17.20 4.65
N LEU A 86 11.75 -17.03 4.80
CA LEU A 86 10.86 -18.10 5.29
C LEU A 86 10.68 -19.22 4.26
N CYS A 87 10.89 -18.94 2.98
CA CYS A 87 10.72 -19.90 1.89
C CYS A 87 11.98 -20.69 1.56
N GLN A 88 13.12 -20.38 2.17
CA GLN A 88 14.39 -21.06 1.88
C GLN A 88 14.33 -22.55 2.18
N GLY A 89 14.94 -23.36 1.29
CA GLY A 89 15.09 -24.81 1.49
C GLY A 89 13.83 -25.64 1.23
N HIS A 90 12.72 -25.07 0.81
CA HIS A 90 11.50 -25.80 0.49
C HIS A 90 10.75 -25.24 -0.74
N LYS A 91 9.67 -25.93 -1.15
CA LYS A 91 8.90 -25.57 -2.36
C LYS A 91 8.30 -24.17 -2.34
N GLY A 92 8.13 -23.55 -1.17
CA GLY A 92 7.66 -22.17 -1.04
C GLY A 92 8.48 -21.16 -1.81
N MET A 93 9.78 -21.45 -2.06
CA MET A 93 10.68 -20.56 -2.78
C MET A 93 10.31 -20.32 -4.26
N CYS A 94 9.36 -21.09 -4.81
CA CYS A 94 8.81 -20.84 -6.15
C CYS A 94 7.89 -19.61 -6.23
N TYR A 95 7.38 -19.11 -5.09
CA TYR A 95 6.35 -18.07 -5.05
C TYR A 95 6.87 -16.62 -4.95
N PRO A 96 7.96 -16.31 -4.23
CA PRO A 96 8.39 -14.92 -4.05
C PRO A 96 8.57 -14.16 -5.37
N LEU A 97 9.31 -14.73 -6.31
CA LEU A 97 9.54 -14.06 -7.60
C LEU A 97 8.25 -13.93 -8.42
N ALA A 98 7.42 -14.97 -8.45
CA ALA A 98 6.14 -14.95 -9.16
C ALA A 98 5.15 -13.94 -8.56
N SER A 99 5.21 -13.68 -7.24
CA SER A 99 4.33 -12.72 -6.58
C SER A 99 4.58 -11.28 -7.02
N ARG A 100 5.75 -10.95 -7.55
CA ARG A 100 6.09 -9.58 -7.97
C ARG A 100 5.10 -9.02 -8.99
N ASP A 101 4.77 -9.79 -10.03
CA ASP A 101 3.83 -9.36 -11.06
C ASP A 101 2.40 -9.28 -10.50
N LEU A 102 2.00 -10.24 -9.67
CA LEU A 102 0.70 -10.23 -9.00
C LEU A 102 0.54 -9.02 -8.05
N ILE A 103 1.61 -8.64 -7.36
CA ILE A 103 1.62 -7.41 -6.54
C ILE A 103 1.40 -6.19 -7.42
N ALA A 104 2.14 -6.07 -8.53
CA ALA A 104 1.98 -4.98 -9.46
C ALA A 104 0.54 -4.90 -10.00
N ASP A 105 -0.01 -6.03 -10.45
CA ASP A 105 -1.38 -6.13 -10.97
C ASP A 105 -2.43 -5.79 -9.90
N SER A 106 -2.26 -6.29 -8.67
CA SER A 106 -3.21 -6.02 -7.57
C SER A 106 -3.25 -4.54 -7.18
N VAL A 107 -2.09 -3.89 -7.12
CA VAL A 107 -1.99 -2.45 -6.81
C VAL A 107 -2.61 -1.62 -7.94
N GLU A 108 -2.27 -1.94 -9.19
CA GLU A 108 -2.83 -1.29 -10.37
C GLU A 108 -4.35 -1.38 -10.39
N MET A 109 -4.91 -2.59 -10.22
CA MET A 109 -6.35 -2.81 -10.20
C MET A 109 -7.06 -2.01 -9.10
N VAL A 110 -6.53 -2.00 -7.89
CA VAL A 110 -7.12 -1.26 -6.77
C VAL A 110 -7.12 0.24 -7.02
N VAL A 111 -5.99 0.77 -7.49
CA VAL A 111 -5.83 2.22 -7.73
C VAL A 111 -6.67 2.68 -8.92
N GLU A 112 -6.68 1.92 -10.02
CA GLU A 112 -7.48 2.24 -11.21
C GLU A 112 -8.97 2.13 -10.94
N ALA A 113 -9.44 1.00 -10.38
CA ALA A 113 -10.86 0.75 -10.17
C ALA A 113 -11.50 1.77 -9.20
N HIS A 114 -10.76 2.26 -8.23
CA HIS A 114 -11.25 3.24 -7.26
C HIS A 114 -10.85 4.69 -7.59
N HIS A 115 -10.25 4.92 -8.75
CA HIS A 115 -9.89 6.26 -9.24
C HIS A 115 -9.13 7.11 -8.22
N PHE A 116 -8.13 6.53 -7.55
CA PHE A 116 -7.28 7.29 -6.64
C PHE A 116 -6.47 8.35 -7.39
N ASP A 117 -6.28 9.51 -6.75
CA ASP A 117 -5.56 10.64 -7.31
C ASP A 117 -4.04 10.54 -7.12
N ALA A 118 -3.63 9.87 -6.05
CA ALA A 118 -2.24 9.64 -5.67
C ALA A 118 -2.12 8.37 -4.83
N MET A 119 -0.90 7.91 -4.58
CA MET A 119 -0.67 6.73 -3.75
C MET A 119 0.57 6.84 -2.88
N VAL A 120 0.52 6.18 -1.72
CA VAL A 120 1.68 5.88 -0.87
C VAL A 120 1.79 4.37 -0.76
N LEU A 121 2.95 3.84 -1.12
CA LEU A 121 3.24 2.41 -1.15
C LEU A 121 4.15 2.05 0.01
N LEU A 122 3.76 1.05 0.81
CA LEU A 122 4.46 0.58 2.01
C LEU A 122 4.97 -0.86 1.81
N PRO A 123 6.02 -1.05 0.99
CA PRO A 123 6.60 -2.36 0.79
C PRO A 123 7.57 -2.75 1.90
N GLY A 124 7.74 -4.05 2.06
CA GLY A 124 8.91 -4.67 2.69
C GLY A 124 9.43 -5.77 1.78
N CYS A 125 10.55 -6.39 2.10
CA CYS A 125 11.16 -7.49 1.34
C CYS A 125 11.52 -7.19 -0.13
N ASP A 126 12.38 -8.04 -0.68
CA ASP A 126 13.11 -7.81 -1.94
C ASP A 126 12.29 -8.07 -3.22
N LYS A 127 11.14 -8.76 -3.14
CA LYS A 127 10.24 -8.96 -4.29
C LYS A 127 9.03 -8.02 -4.25
N ILE A 128 8.63 -7.57 -3.06
CA ILE A 128 7.47 -6.68 -2.88
C ILE A 128 7.81 -5.26 -3.31
N ILE A 129 9.01 -4.77 -2.94
CA ILE A 129 9.49 -3.45 -3.35
C ILE A 129 9.45 -3.29 -4.88
N PRO A 130 10.08 -4.16 -5.69
CA PRO A 130 10.01 -4.03 -7.14
C PRO A 130 8.59 -4.24 -7.69
N GLY A 131 7.77 -5.09 -7.09
CA GLY A 131 6.37 -5.24 -7.49
C GLY A 131 5.59 -3.94 -7.36
N MET A 132 5.72 -3.23 -6.23
CA MET A 132 5.07 -1.93 -6.03
C MET A 132 5.67 -0.84 -6.91
N LEU A 133 7.00 -0.86 -7.18
CA LEU A 133 7.64 0.05 -8.14
C LEU A 133 7.11 -0.14 -9.56
N MET A 134 6.89 -1.40 -9.98
CA MET A 134 6.28 -1.71 -11.28
C MET A 134 4.86 -1.13 -11.37
N ALA A 135 4.05 -1.27 -10.33
CA ALA A 135 2.71 -0.67 -10.27
C ALA A 135 2.78 0.87 -10.37
N ALA A 136 3.69 1.49 -9.64
CA ALA A 136 3.88 2.93 -9.67
C ALA A 136 4.24 3.43 -11.09
N ALA A 137 5.13 2.71 -11.77
CA ALA A 137 5.53 3.04 -13.14
C ALA A 137 4.39 2.85 -14.16
N ARG A 138 3.53 1.84 -13.98
CA ARG A 138 2.38 1.59 -14.86
C ARG A 138 1.28 2.64 -14.69
N LEU A 139 1.02 3.03 -13.44
CA LEU A 139 -0.07 3.95 -13.08
C LEU A 139 0.20 5.40 -13.46
N ASP A 140 1.46 5.82 -13.46
CA ASP A 140 1.92 7.17 -13.81
C ASP A 140 1.12 8.29 -13.09
N ILE A 141 0.84 8.09 -11.80
CA ILE A 141 0.22 9.09 -10.91
C ILE A 141 1.21 9.46 -9.80
N PRO A 142 1.00 10.58 -9.09
CA PRO A 142 1.84 10.94 -7.96
C PRO A 142 1.97 9.78 -6.95
N ALA A 143 3.19 9.35 -6.69
CA ALA A 143 3.48 8.20 -5.83
C ALA A 143 4.63 8.49 -4.87
N VAL A 144 4.51 8.02 -3.63
CA VAL A 144 5.58 7.98 -2.64
C VAL A 144 5.77 6.53 -2.21
N ILE A 145 7.02 6.08 -2.12
CA ILE A 145 7.35 4.75 -1.64
C ILE A 145 8.07 4.89 -0.30
N VAL A 146 7.51 4.25 0.72
CA VAL A 146 8.02 4.26 2.09
C VAL A 146 8.30 2.81 2.49
N PRO A 147 9.50 2.28 2.23
CA PRO A 147 9.83 0.90 2.61
C PRO A 147 9.92 0.77 4.13
N GLY A 148 9.54 -0.41 4.63
CA GLY A 148 9.57 -0.72 6.07
C GLY A 148 10.97 -0.75 6.69
N GLY A 149 12.02 -0.72 5.88
CA GLY A 149 13.41 -0.75 6.32
C GLY A 149 13.93 -2.15 6.68
N PRO A 150 15.17 -2.24 7.17
CA PRO A 150 15.78 -3.50 7.56
C PRO A 150 15.20 -4.03 8.88
N MET A 151 15.17 -5.35 9.02
CA MET A 151 14.83 -6.00 10.29
C MET A 151 15.89 -5.74 11.35
N LEU A 152 15.47 -5.61 12.60
CA LEU A 152 16.39 -5.55 13.74
C LEU A 152 17.07 -6.92 13.93
N PRO A 153 18.34 -6.96 14.34
CA PRO A 153 19.01 -8.20 14.64
C PRO A 153 18.45 -8.85 15.92
N GLY A 154 18.46 -10.18 15.96
CA GLY A 154 18.36 -10.92 17.22
C GLY A 154 19.69 -10.82 18.02
N HIS A 155 19.68 -11.22 19.28
CA HIS A 155 20.88 -11.24 20.12
C HIS A 155 21.02 -12.56 20.87
N VAL A 156 22.22 -13.13 20.85
CA VAL A 156 22.60 -14.30 21.68
C VAL A 156 23.92 -14.01 22.37
N GLY A 157 23.94 -14.11 23.68
CA GLY A 157 25.15 -13.83 24.48
C GLY A 157 25.70 -12.40 24.28
N GLY A 158 24.85 -11.42 23.99
CA GLY A 158 25.22 -10.03 23.70
C GLY A 158 25.71 -9.75 22.28
N HIS A 159 25.81 -10.77 21.42
CA HIS A 159 26.21 -10.63 20.01
C HIS A 159 24.99 -10.53 19.11
N PRO A 160 24.98 -9.57 18.15
CA PRO A 160 23.89 -9.47 17.17
C PRO A 160 23.91 -10.67 16.21
N LEU A 161 22.73 -11.22 15.95
CA LEU A 161 22.52 -12.28 14.96
C LEU A 161 21.58 -11.79 13.86
N PHE A 162 22.00 -11.99 12.63
CA PHE A 162 21.21 -11.74 11.45
C PHE A 162 20.73 -13.06 10.83
N CYS A 163 19.77 -13.02 9.96
CA CYS A 163 19.27 -14.21 9.25
C CYS A 163 20.42 -14.97 8.55
N SER A 164 21.38 -14.24 7.98
CA SER A 164 22.58 -14.82 7.35
C SER A 164 23.59 -15.44 8.34
N SER A 165 23.48 -15.17 9.63
CA SER A 165 24.38 -15.75 10.65
C SER A 165 23.95 -17.15 11.08
N ALA A 166 22.76 -17.59 10.69
CA ALA A 166 22.19 -18.90 11.00
C ALA A 166 22.34 -19.91 9.84
N LEU A 167 22.95 -19.50 8.75
CA LEU A 167 23.25 -20.30 7.58
C LEU A 167 24.73 -20.68 7.58
#